data_fd83052850556d8e68fef55cc2b1703a
#
_entry.id   fd83052850556d8e68fef55cc2b1703a
#
_cell.length_a   1.000
_cell.length_b   1.000
_cell.length_c   1.000
_cell.angle_alpha   90.00
_cell.angle_beta   90.00
_cell.angle_gamma   90.00
#
_symmetry.space_group_name_H-M   'P 1'
#
loop_
_entity.id
_entity.type
_entity.pdbx_description
1 polymer ?
#
loop_
_entity_poly.entity_id
_entity_poly.type
_entity_poly.pdbx_seq_one_letter_code
_entity_poly.pdbx_strand_id
1 'polypeptide(L)'
;MKHIYRRFILSAVLVFPVVISAGAQELAGDNASSLQNDSLVQVAFRKVSQNNLLGGASVVNVEELTKKNYNTWSLTDMQGYVGGYNGNSLWGMDEKLILVDGVPRNIDYISPTEISQITFLKGAQAVVLYGSRAAKGVIMITTKRGKSTDLQVDVRANTGFYVAKSYPEYLGSAEYMTLYNEARANDGLGALYSAEDIYHYGSGENPYRYANVNMYSSDYIKKAYNRSDVTAEISGGNHRAHFYTNINYLRSNDVFKIGEAKHNGTNGLNIRGNVDLTLNDFITAYVNAKVSFYSRRSANGSYYWSAASTLRPNRISPLIPLSYIDANAASAWDLVANSNNIVDGKYFLAGTQSDMTNVFGDYYASGYSKATDRSFQFDAGVNIGLDKVLKGLSFHTRFSVDYSTAYITSYNNSYATYAPTWSNNGGKDIIVGLTKYNEDKKSGVQNISGSSDNQTVLFSGQFDYENTFNDDHHLAAMLIASGYQQSYSGEYHKTSNVNLGMQLGYNFRNKYYADFGGAVIHSAKLAPGHRNAFSPSLTLGWKLSNESFLENSPVVDE
;
A
#
# COMPACT_ATOMS: atom_id res chain seq x y z
N MET A 1 23.91 20.76 -32.50
CA MET A 1 22.90 20.90 -31.43
C MET A 1 22.71 19.62 -30.57
N LYS A 2 23.79 18.85 -30.28
CA LYS A 2 23.74 17.64 -29.42
C LYS A 2 24.63 17.72 -28.17
N HIS A 3 25.25 18.87 -27.89
CA HIS A 3 26.21 19.01 -26.79
C HIS A 3 25.80 19.95 -25.66
N ILE A 4 24.62 20.58 -25.73
CA ILE A 4 24.18 21.58 -24.73
C ILE A 4 23.30 20.94 -23.64
N TYR A 5 22.66 19.79 -23.89
CA TYR A 5 21.77 19.16 -22.91
C TYR A 5 22.47 18.29 -21.83
N ARG A 6 23.77 18.04 -21.96
CA ARG A 6 24.50 17.19 -21.01
C ARG A 6 25.12 17.94 -19.83
N ARG A 7 25.11 19.27 -19.85
CA ARG A 7 25.73 20.10 -18.78
C ARG A 7 24.75 20.70 -17.78
N PHE A 8 23.45 20.62 -18.02
CA PHE A 8 22.44 21.20 -17.11
C PHE A 8 21.91 20.24 -16.04
N ILE A 9 22.21 18.94 -16.11
CA ILE A 9 21.72 17.95 -15.12
C ILE A 9 22.75 17.69 -14.00
N LEU A 10 23.99 18.13 -14.14
CA LEU A 10 25.04 17.87 -13.13
C LEU A 10 25.32 19.05 -12.18
N SER A 11 24.65 20.17 -12.33
CA SER A 11 24.92 21.38 -11.51
C SER A 11 23.85 21.69 -10.45
N ALA A 12 22.83 20.86 -10.29
CA ALA A 12 21.77 21.09 -9.32
C ALA A 12 21.86 20.18 -8.06
N VAL A 13 22.96 19.49 -7.85
CA VAL A 13 23.15 18.55 -6.71
C VAL A 13 24.15 19.04 -5.67
N LEU A 14 24.70 20.23 -5.79
CA LEU A 14 25.64 20.73 -4.78
C LEU A 14 25.25 22.14 -4.35
N VAL A 15 25.08 22.25 -3.03
CA VAL A 15 24.93 23.46 -2.21
C VAL A 15 23.48 23.78 -1.81
N PHE A 16 22.94 22.99 -0.89
CA PHE A 16 22.15 23.56 0.20
C PHE A 16 22.92 23.32 1.51
N PRO A 17 23.33 24.36 2.23
CA PRO A 17 23.79 24.17 3.59
C PRO A 17 22.58 23.76 4.43
N VAL A 18 22.65 22.56 5.00
CA VAL A 18 21.76 22.14 6.06
C VAL A 18 22.04 23.06 7.25
N VAL A 19 21.25 24.09 7.40
CA VAL A 19 21.16 24.82 8.65
C VAL A 19 20.36 23.95 9.60
N ILE A 20 21.04 23.09 10.33
CA ILE A 20 20.49 22.46 11.52
C ILE A 20 20.36 23.57 12.57
N SER A 21 19.24 24.25 12.63
CA SER A 21 18.88 24.99 13.82
C SER A 21 18.44 23.95 14.86
N ALA A 22 19.38 23.54 15.71
CA ALA A 22 19.07 22.88 16.96
C ALA A 22 18.39 23.93 17.87
N GLY A 23 17.09 24.11 17.67
CA GLY A 23 16.23 24.74 18.65
C GLY A 23 15.99 23.72 19.76
N ALA A 24 16.82 23.75 20.80
CA ALA A 24 16.46 23.18 22.08
C ALA A 24 15.25 23.98 22.57
N GLN A 25 14.05 23.45 22.36
CA GLN A 25 12.85 23.98 22.97
C GLN A 25 12.82 23.45 24.39
N GLU A 26 13.05 24.37 25.37
CA GLU A 26 12.79 24.16 26.79
C GLU A 26 11.39 23.54 26.96
N LEU A 27 11.35 22.42 27.66
CA LEU A 27 10.13 21.87 28.23
C LEU A 27 9.66 22.84 29.32
N ALA A 28 9.00 23.91 28.90
CA ALA A 28 8.18 24.71 29.82
C ALA A 28 6.94 23.85 30.12
N GLY A 29 6.76 23.55 31.39
CA GLY A 29 5.57 22.93 31.93
C GLY A 29 4.36 23.82 31.69
N ASP A 30 3.62 23.57 30.63
CA ASP A 30 2.31 24.17 30.41
C ASP A 30 1.22 23.14 30.72
N ASN A 31 0.52 23.53 31.76
CA ASN A 31 -0.80 23.13 32.23
C ASN A 31 -1.54 22.09 31.41
N ALA A 32 -1.80 20.95 32.04
CA ALA A 32 -2.64 19.85 31.54
C ALA A 32 -4.08 20.26 31.16
N SER A 33 -4.49 21.50 31.39
CA SER A 33 -5.81 22.05 31.01
C SER A 33 -5.91 22.56 29.57
N SER A 34 -4.80 22.67 28.82
CA SER A 34 -4.84 23.08 27.40
C SER A 34 -4.88 21.91 26.43
N LEU A 35 -4.79 20.67 26.90
CA LEU A 35 -4.92 19.45 26.08
C LEU A 35 -6.37 19.01 25.87
N GLN A 36 -7.33 19.64 26.52
CA GLN A 36 -8.76 19.51 26.24
C GLN A 36 -9.23 20.42 25.09
N ASN A 37 -8.42 20.67 24.10
CA ASN A 37 -8.93 21.18 22.85
C ASN A 37 -9.70 20.05 22.20
N ASP A 38 -11.04 20.12 22.31
CA ASP A 38 -12.02 19.28 21.64
C ASP A 38 -11.49 18.83 20.29
N SER A 39 -11.03 17.60 20.18
CA SER A 39 -10.56 17.07 18.92
C SER A 39 -11.79 16.91 18.03
N LEU A 40 -12.02 17.91 17.17
CA LEU A 40 -13.13 17.91 16.25
C LEU A 40 -12.94 16.76 15.26
N VAL A 41 -13.89 15.85 15.23
CA VAL A 41 -13.92 14.69 14.36
C VAL A 41 -14.73 15.01 13.13
N GLN A 42 -14.17 14.80 11.96
CA GLN A 42 -14.91 14.93 10.71
C GLN A 42 -15.86 13.74 10.54
N VAL A 43 -17.16 13.99 10.52
CA VAL A 43 -18.21 13.01 10.27
C VAL A 43 -19.10 13.53 9.15
N ALA A 44 -19.10 12.86 8.02
CA ALA A 44 -19.68 13.35 6.77
C ALA A 44 -19.18 14.76 6.43
N PHE A 45 -20.02 15.77 6.42
CA PHE A 45 -19.66 17.16 6.10
C PHE A 45 -19.42 18.04 7.33
N ARG A 46 -19.72 17.54 8.52
CA ARG A 46 -19.61 18.33 9.75
C ARG A 46 -18.41 17.90 10.61
N LYS A 47 -17.92 18.84 11.40
CA LYS A 47 -16.99 18.57 12.48
C LYS A 47 -17.78 18.48 13.78
N VAL A 48 -17.63 17.38 14.48
CA VAL A 48 -18.33 17.09 15.74
C VAL A 48 -17.29 16.93 16.84
N SER A 49 -17.57 17.49 18.01
CA SER A 49 -16.76 17.18 19.19
C SER A 49 -16.78 15.67 19.46
N GLN A 50 -15.64 15.09 19.82
CA GLN A 50 -15.55 13.68 20.16
C GLN A 50 -16.52 13.30 21.28
N ASN A 51 -16.77 14.22 22.22
CA ASN A 51 -17.73 14.03 23.31
C ASN A 51 -19.18 13.93 22.85
N ASN A 52 -19.53 14.51 21.72
CA ASN A 52 -20.88 14.46 21.12
C ASN A 52 -21.03 13.33 20.09
N LEU A 53 -19.98 12.55 19.85
CA LEU A 53 -20.01 11.42 18.93
C LEU A 53 -20.43 10.16 19.68
N LEU A 54 -21.73 9.91 19.70
CA LEU A 54 -22.29 8.69 20.31
C LEU A 54 -22.04 7.47 19.39
N GLY A 55 -21.82 6.31 20.01
CA GLY A 55 -21.60 5.05 19.33
C GLY A 55 -20.13 4.66 19.22
N GLY A 56 -19.87 3.54 18.57
CA GLY A 56 -18.53 2.96 18.45
C GLY A 56 -17.63 3.71 17.47
N ALA A 57 -17.13 4.86 17.84
CA ALA A 57 -16.17 5.62 17.06
C ALA A 57 -14.79 5.64 17.73
N SER A 58 -13.73 5.60 16.92
CA SER A 58 -12.35 5.84 17.37
C SER A 58 -11.65 6.76 16.39
N VAL A 59 -10.82 7.64 16.90
CA VAL A 59 -10.08 8.63 16.11
C VAL A 59 -8.59 8.49 16.36
N VAL A 60 -7.82 8.49 15.30
CA VAL A 60 -6.36 8.48 15.35
C VAL A 60 -5.83 9.74 14.67
N ASN A 61 -5.12 10.57 15.41
CA ASN A 61 -4.44 11.75 14.88
C ASN A 61 -3.15 11.32 14.19
N VAL A 62 -3.18 11.21 12.85
CA VAL A 62 -2.04 10.77 12.05
C VAL A 62 -1.00 11.87 11.92
N GLU A 63 -1.40 13.13 11.96
CA GLU A 63 -0.46 14.25 11.93
C GLU A 63 0.49 14.20 13.14
N GLU A 64 -0.02 13.87 14.31
CA GLU A 64 0.78 13.67 15.52
C GLU A 64 1.68 12.43 15.44
N LEU A 65 1.15 11.31 14.92
CA LEU A 65 1.92 10.09 14.75
C LEU A 65 3.08 10.27 13.78
N THR A 66 2.87 10.97 12.67
CA THR A 66 3.91 11.20 11.65
C THR A 66 5.01 12.15 12.13
N LYS A 67 4.72 13.03 13.08
CA LYS A 67 5.77 13.84 13.74
C LYS A 67 6.71 13.01 14.61
N LYS A 68 6.20 11.95 15.24
CA LYS A 68 6.95 11.07 16.15
C LYS A 68 7.60 9.89 15.45
N ASN A 69 6.99 9.39 14.38
CA ASN A 69 7.45 8.20 13.68
C ASN A 69 7.29 8.36 12.17
N TYR A 70 8.41 8.58 11.50
CA TYR A 70 8.47 8.74 10.05
C TYR A 70 8.22 7.48 9.25
N ASN A 71 8.22 6.33 9.91
CA ASN A 71 8.13 5.07 9.19
C ASN A 71 6.77 4.94 8.53
N THR A 72 6.81 4.38 7.37
CA THR A 72 5.68 3.92 6.60
C THR A 72 4.73 3.15 7.50
N TRP A 73 3.59 3.76 7.75
CA TRP A 73 2.49 3.06 8.36
C TRP A 73 1.55 2.53 7.27
N SER A 74 0.82 1.52 7.59
CA SER A 74 -0.31 1.01 6.82
C SER A 74 -1.57 1.06 7.69
N LEU A 75 -2.74 0.89 7.08
CA LEU A 75 -3.96 0.73 7.89
C LEU A 75 -3.86 -0.45 8.86
N THR A 76 -3.12 -1.51 8.48
CA THR A 76 -2.91 -2.66 9.35
C THR A 76 -2.23 -2.27 10.66
N ASP A 77 -1.31 -1.33 10.63
CA ASP A 77 -0.57 -0.88 11.82
C ASP A 77 -1.48 -0.15 12.82
N MET A 78 -2.65 0.34 12.38
CA MET A 78 -3.62 1.00 13.25
C MET A 78 -4.32 0.04 14.24
N GLN A 79 -4.16 -1.27 14.07
CA GLN A 79 -4.73 -2.26 15.01
C GLN A 79 -4.25 -2.06 16.45
N GLY A 80 -3.05 -1.52 16.67
CA GLY A 80 -2.52 -1.19 17.99
C GLY A 80 -3.15 0.05 18.66
N TYR A 81 -3.87 0.87 17.90
CA TYR A 81 -4.45 2.13 18.37
C TYR A 81 -5.97 2.10 18.46
N VAL A 82 -6.63 1.12 17.85
CA VAL A 82 -8.10 1.11 17.70
C VAL A 82 -8.68 -0.21 18.18
N GLY A 83 -9.39 -0.16 19.31
CA GLY A 83 -10.11 -1.33 19.82
C GLY A 83 -11.16 -1.85 18.82
N GLY A 84 -11.20 -3.18 18.65
CA GLY A 84 -12.09 -3.85 17.68
C GLY A 84 -11.63 -3.79 16.22
N TYR A 85 -10.44 -3.26 15.94
CA TYR A 85 -9.82 -3.28 14.62
C TYR A 85 -8.61 -4.24 14.60
N ASN A 86 -8.59 -5.19 13.67
CA ASN A 86 -7.52 -6.19 13.55
C ASN A 86 -6.69 -6.05 12.26
N GLY A 87 -6.71 -4.88 11.63
CA GLY A 87 -6.03 -4.61 10.36
C GLY A 87 -6.88 -4.97 9.13
N ASN A 88 -7.72 -5.99 9.19
CA ASN A 88 -8.57 -6.44 8.08
C ASN A 88 -10.06 -6.16 8.30
N SER A 89 -10.55 -6.20 9.53
CA SER A 89 -11.96 -6.05 9.85
C SER A 89 -12.22 -5.15 11.05
N LEU A 90 -13.43 -4.58 11.12
CA LEU A 90 -13.99 -3.91 12.29
C LEU A 90 -14.95 -4.86 12.99
N TRP A 91 -14.73 -5.14 14.27
CA TRP A 91 -15.53 -6.09 15.07
C TRP A 91 -15.66 -7.49 14.44
N GLY A 92 -14.63 -7.95 13.71
CA GLY A 92 -14.67 -9.23 13.01
C GLY A 92 -15.50 -9.26 11.73
N MET A 93 -16.07 -8.12 11.31
CA MET A 93 -16.82 -8.00 10.07
C MET A 93 -15.92 -7.57 8.94
N ASP A 94 -15.72 -8.43 7.94
CA ASP A 94 -14.91 -8.12 6.74
C ASP A 94 -15.60 -7.07 5.84
N GLU A 95 -14.85 -6.58 4.84
CA GLU A 95 -15.33 -5.65 3.81
C GLU A 95 -15.79 -4.27 4.33
N LYS A 96 -15.06 -3.71 5.32
CA LYS A 96 -15.27 -2.32 5.74
C LYS A 96 -15.21 -1.35 4.56
N LEU A 97 -16.02 -0.29 4.61
CA LEU A 97 -15.95 0.80 3.64
C LEU A 97 -14.80 1.74 3.99
N ILE A 98 -13.93 2.01 3.02
CA ILE A 98 -12.86 2.99 3.17
C ILE A 98 -13.24 4.25 2.41
N LEU A 99 -13.15 5.39 3.09
CA LEU A 99 -13.45 6.70 2.54
C LEU A 99 -12.23 7.61 2.67
N VAL A 100 -11.95 8.36 1.64
CA VAL A 100 -10.99 9.47 1.68
C VAL A 100 -11.77 10.76 1.43
N ASP A 101 -11.75 11.64 2.42
CA ASP A 101 -12.56 12.86 2.44
C ASP A 101 -14.04 12.62 2.12
N GLY A 102 -14.59 11.49 2.61
CA GLY A 102 -15.98 11.09 2.44
C GLY A 102 -16.33 10.41 1.11
N VAL A 103 -15.35 10.13 0.25
CA VAL A 103 -15.53 9.43 -1.03
C VAL A 103 -14.95 8.03 -0.94
N PRO A 104 -15.67 6.97 -1.38
CA PRO A 104 -15.13 5.61 -1.45
C PRO A 104 -13.92 5.55 -2.38
N ARG A 105 -12.73 5.30 -1.81
CA ARG A 105 -11.44 5.31 -2.53
C ARG A 105 -10.50 4.23 -2.04
N ASN A 106 -9.65 3.76 -2.95
CA ASN A 106 -8.50 2.94 -2.57
C ASN A 106 -7.41 3.81 -1.93
N ILE A 107 -6.81 3.29 -0.86
CA ILE A 107 -5.78 3.98 -0.07
C ILE A 107 -4.35 3.63 -0.48
N ASP A 108 -4.15 2.67 -1.38
CA ASP A 108 -2.83 2.12 -1.70
C ASP A 108 -1.79 3.17 -2.10
N TYR A 109 -2.26 4.32 -2.56
CA TYR A 109 -1.40 5.40 -3.05
C TYR A 109 -1.47 6.68 -2.19
N ILE A 110 -2.03 6.60 -0.98
CA ILE A 110 -2.06 7.74 -0.07
C ILE A 110 -0.76 7.76 0.75
N SER A 111 -0.05 8.89 0.70
CA SER A 111 1.08 9.11 1.58
C SER A 111 0.60 9.39 3.01
N PRO A 112 1.23 8.83 4.05
CA PRO A 112 0.92 9.16 5.44
C PRO A 112 0.98 10.66 5.72
N THR A 113 1.87 11.36 5.04
CA THR A 113 2.05 12.82 5.20
C THR A 113 0.86 13.65 4.72
N GLU A 114 0.01 13.09 3.83
CA GLU A 114 -1.22 13.76 3.38
C GLU A 114 -2.35 13.70 4.40
N ILE A 115 -2.26 12.82 5.42
CA ILE A 115 -3.36 12.50 6.30
C ILE A 115 -3.29 13.35 7.55
N SER A 116 -4.43 13.93 7.92
CA SER A 116 -4.62 14.61 9.19
C SER A 116 -5.08 13.62 10.27
N GLN A 117 -6.20 12.92 10.01
CA GLN A 117 -6.77 11.97 10.95
C GLN A 117 -7.42 10.78 10.25
N ILE A 118 -7.58 9.68 10.99
CA ILE A 118 -8.38 8.52 10.59
C ILE A 118 -9.47 8.31 11.63
N THR A 119 -10.72 8.23 11.17
CA THR A 119 -11.88 7.96 12.01
C THR A 119 -12.42 6.58 11.68
N PHE A 120 -12.62 5.75 12.70
CA PHE A 120 -13.19 4.41 12.61
C PHE A 120 -14.62 4.47 13.15
N LEU A 121 -15.61 4.37 12.28
CA LEU A 121 -17.03 4.31 12.64
C LEU A 121 -17.46 2.85 12.65
N LYS A 122 -17.74 2.33 13.84
CA LYS A 122 -17.97 0.91 14.10
C LYS A 122 -19.46 0.58 14.31
N GLY A 123 -20.29 1.59 14.41
CA GLY A 123 -21.71 1.45 14.74
C GLY A 123 -22.66 1.60 13.55
N ALA A 124 -23.95 1.38 13.81
CA ALA A 124 -25.03 1.51 12.82
C ALA A 124 -25.14 2.92 12.22
N GLN A 125 -24.67 3.95 12.91
CA GLN A 125 -24.61 5.33 12.41
C GLN A 125 -23.83 5.47 11.09
N ALA A 126 -22.87 4.58 10.84
CA ALA A 126 -22.14 4.56 9.57
C ALA A 126 -23.08 4.31 8.37
N VAL A 127 -24.12 3.50 8.55
CA VAL A 127 -25.12 3.20 7.51
C VAL A 127 -26.00 4.42 7.20
N VAL A 128 -26.32 5.20 8.22
CA VAL A 128 -27.07 6.46 8.04
C VAL A 128 -26.31 7.43 7.14
N LEU A 129 -25.01 7.54 7.36
CA LEU A 129 -24.15 8.48 6.66
C LEU A 129 -23.76 8.01 5.24
N TYR A 130 -23.50 6.71 5.06
CA TYR A 130 -22.81 6.18 3.87
C TYR A 130 -23.55 5.03 3.19
N GLY A 131 -24.77 4.71 3.63
CA GLY A 131 -25.63 3.69 3.03
C GLY A 131 -25.20 2.25 3.35
N SER A 132 -25.77 1.31 2.59
CA SER A 132 -25.58 -0.14 2.82
C SER A 132 -24.12 -0.60 2.77
N ARG A 133 -23.27 0.07 2.03
CA ARG A 133 -21.83 -0.23 1.94
C ARG A 133 -21.09 -0.07 3.27
N ALA A 134 -21.66 0.73 4.17
CA ALA A 134 -21.14 0.99 5.50
C ALA A 134 -21.64 0.02 6.58
N ALA A 135 -22.42 -1.00 6.22
CA ALA A 135 -23.03 -1.94 7.17
C ALA A 135 -22.01 -2.70 8.04
N LYS A 136 -20.79 -2.87 7.53
CA LYS A 136 -19.67 -3.54 8.24
C LYS A 136 -18.66 -2.54 8.84
N GLY A 137 -19.05 -1.28 8.93
CA GLY A 137 -18.24 -0.18 9.45
C GLY A 137 -17.51 0.63 8.38
N VAL A 138 -17.00 1.78 8.79
CA VAL A 138 -16.32 2.75 7.93
C VAL A 138 -14.98 3.13 8.53
N ILE A 139 -13.96 3.19 7.68
CA ILE A 139 -12.69 3.85 7.96
C ILE A 139 -12.63 5.11 7.12
N MET A 140 -12.72 6.26 7.76
CA MET A 140 -12.67 7.56 7.09
C MET A 140 -11.31 8.21 7.28
N ILE A 141 -10.61 8.44 6.19
CA ILE A 141 -9.34 9.15 6.13
C ILE A 141 -9.64 10.59 5.77
N THR A 142 -9.22 11.51 6.64
CA THR A 142 -9.33 12.95 6.41
C THR A 142 -7.96 13.49 6.05
N THR A 143 -7.87 14.18 4.91
CA THR A 143 -6.62 14.74 4.44
C THR A 143 -6.35 16.12 5.04
N LYS A 144 -5.08 16.52 5.08
CA LYS A 144 -4.65 17.85 5.56
C LYS A 144 -5.22 18.95 4.68
N ARG A 145 -5.48 20.08 5.30
CA ARG A 145 -5.98 21.30 4.64
C ARG A 145 -5.10 22.48 4.99
N GLY A 146 -5.16 23.52 4.16
CA GLY A 146 -4.50 24.80 4.44
C GLY A 146 -5.07 25.50 5.66
N LYS A 147 -4.29 26.42 6.21
CA LYS A 147 -4.69 27.31 7.30
C LYS A 147 -4.47 28.76 6.85
N SER A 148 -5.14 29.69 7.51
CA SER A 148 -4.91 31.13 7.29
C SER A 148 -3.60 31.56 7.98
N THR A 149 -2.48 31.21 7.36
CA THR A 149 -1.12 31.46 7.84
C THR A 149 -0.25 31.89 6.66
N ASP A 150 0.91 32.48 6.95
CA ASP A 150 1.94 32.71 5.96
C ASP A 150 2.35 31.39 5.28
N LEU A 151 2.97 31.52 4.11
CA LEU A 151 3.45 30.40 3.34
C LEU A 151 4.40 29.53 4.18
N GLN A 152 4.03 28.27 4.38
CA GLN A 152 4.84 27.25 5.03
C GLN A 152 5.27 26.20 4.02
N VAL A 153 6.55 25.85 4.04
CA VAL A 153 7.13 24.81 3.20
C VAL A 153 7.88 23.85 4.09
N ASP A 154 7.46 22.60 4.11
CA ASP A 154 8.11 21.50 4.83
C ASP A 154 8.59 20.46 3.83
N VAL A 155 9.88 20.19 3.81
CA VAL A 155 10.49 19.18 2.93
C VAL A 155 11.14 18.10 3.76
N ARG A 156 10.74 16.86 3.53
CA ARG A 156 11.27 15.67 4.19
C ARG A 156 11.85 14.72 3.18
N ALA A 157 13.03 14.22 3.46
CA ALA A 157 13.67 13.18 2.68
C ALA A 157 14.04 12.02 3.61
N ASN A 158 13.54 10.84 3.29
CA ASN A 158 13.84 9.63 4.02
C ASN A 158 14.58 8.65 3.13
N THR A 159 15.58 7.98 3.68
CA THR A 159 16.20 6.83 3.07
C THR A 159 16.39 5.75 4.11
N GLY A 160 16.01 4.55 3.75
CA GLY A 160 16.10 3.40 4.64
C GLY A 160 16.58 2.16 3.90
N PHE A 161 17.04 1.19 4.67
CA PHE A 161 17.46 -0.11 4.15
C PHE A 161 16.60 -1.19 4.79
N TYR A 162 16.03 -2.03 3.95
CA TYR A 162 15.38 -3.25 4.40
C TYR A 162 16.44 -4.34 4.48
N VAL A 163 16.61 -4.88 5.68
CA VAL A 163 17.53 -5.98 5.97
C VAL A 163 16.69 -7.17 6.43
N ALA A 164 16.88 -8.33 5.83
CA ALA A 164 16.19 -9.52 6.29
C ALA A 164 16.61 -9.83 7.73
N LYS A 165 15.64 -10.01 8.62
CA LYS A 165 15.89 -10.39 10.01
C LYS A 165 16.47 -11.80 10.09
N SER A 166 15.92 -12.73 9.32
CA SER A 166 16.39 -14.10 9.16
C SER A 166 15.83 -14.66 7.86
N TYR A 167 16.51 -15.63 7.31
CA TYR A 167 16.00 -16.50 6.26
C TYR A 167 15.80 -17.91 6.81
N PRO A 168 14.90 -18.72 6.21
CA PRO A 168 14.79 -20.13 6.56
C PRO A 168 16.12 -20.83 6.30
N GLU A 169 16.47 -21.72 7.21
CA GLU A 169 17.58 -22.65 7.03
C GLU A 169 17.04 -23.98 6.51
N TYR A 170 17.57 -24.43 5.40
CA TYR A 170 17.21 -25.70 4.77
C TYR A 170 18.40 -26.65 4.81
N LEU A 171 18.10 -27.93 4.72
CA LEU A 171 19.13 -28.96 4.66
C LEU A 171 20.05 -28.76 3.47
N GLY A 172 21.33 -29.02 3.66
CA GLY A 172 22.30 -29.18 2.59
C GLY A 172 22.05 -30.47 1.79
N SER A 173 22.72 -30.56 0.63
CA SER A 173 22.51 -31.68 -0.29
C SER A 173 22.80 -33.06 0.33
N ALA A 174 23.92 -33.20 1.05
CA ALA A 174 24.26 -34.48 1.69
C ALA A 174 23.24 -34.88 2.77
N GLU A 175 22.82 -33.91 3.59
CA GLU A 175 21.82 -34.15 4.63
C GLU A 175 20.47 -34.50 4.01
N TYR A 176 20.04 -33.76 2.99
CA TYR A 176 18.82 -34.08 2.25
C TYR A 176 18.84 -35.48 1.66
N MET A 177 19.94 -35.87 1.00
CA MET A 177 20.08 -37.19 0.37
C MET A 177 20.06 -38.31 1.41
N THR A 178 20.70 -38.08 2.56
CA THR A 178 20.71 -39.05 3.69
C THR A 178 19.31 -39.27 4.23
N LEU A 179 18.61 -38.19 4.58
CA LEU A 179 17.23 -38.27 5.10
C LEU A 179 16.24 -38.82 4.08
N TYR A 180 16.45 -38.51 2.79
CA TYR A 180 15.64 -39.08 1.72
C TYR A 180 15.81 -40.60 1.61
N ASN A 181 17.03 -41.10 1.71
CA ASN A 181 17.30 -42.56 1.76
C ASN A 181 16.66 -43.20 2.99
N GLU A 182 16.70 -42.54 4.15
CA GLU A 182 16.05 -43.02 5.37
C GLU A 182 14.53 -43.13 5.19
N ALA A 183 13.90 -42.07 4.61
CA ALA A 183 12.47 -42.10 4.32
C ALA A 183 12.10 -43.25 3.36
N ARG A 184 12.91 -43.46 2.33
CA ARG A 184 12.71 -44.62 1.42
C ARG A 184 12.83 -45.96 2.12
N ALA A 185 13.80 -46.12 3.02
CA ALA A 185 13.95 -47.35 3.79
C ALA A 185 12.74 -47.58 4.69
N ASN A 186 12.17 -46.56 5.30
CA ASN A 186 10.93 -46.66 6.08
C ASN A 186 9.73 -47.09 5.24
N ASP A 187 9.72 -46.74 3.95
CA ASP A 187 8.71 -47.16 2.96
C ASP A 187 9.02 -48.55 2.34
N GLY A 188 10.07 -49.23 2.80
CA GLY A 188 10.50 -50.54 2.27
C GLY A 188 11.18 -50.46 0.89
N LEU A 189 11.62 -49.27 0.48
CA LEU A 189 12.28 -49.02 -0.78
C LEU A 189 13.81 -48.99 -0.61
N GLY A 190 14.57 -49.39 -1.64
CA GLY A 190 16.02 -49.28 -1.64
C GLY A 190 16.52 -47.83 -1.65
N ALA A 191 17.76 -47.61 -1.19
CA ALA A 191 18.41 -46.30 -1.25
C ALA A 191 18.45 -45.76 -2.69
N LEU A 192 18.18 -44.47 -2.85
CA LEU A 192 18.26 -43.78 -4.14
C LEU A 192 19.67 -43.23 -4.39
N TYR A 193 20.31 -42.76 -3.35
CA TYR A 193 21.63 -42.14 -3.39
C TYR A 193 22.66 -43.08 -2.78
N SER A 194 23.78 -43.25 -3.48
CA SER A 194 24.91 -44.03 -2.94
C SER A 194 25.63 -43.29 -1.82
N ALA A 195 26.39 -43.97 -0.98
CA ALA A 195 27.22 -43.33 0.02
C ALA A 195 28.32 -42.47 -0.59
N GLU A 196 28.81 -42.83 -1.78
CA GLU A 196 29.81 -42.09 -2.57
C GLU A 196 29.19 -40.79 -3.09
N ASP A 197 27.98 -40.82 -3.64
CA ASP A 197 27.27 -39.64 -4.06
C ASP A 197 27.07 -38.66 -2.88
N ILE A 198 26.56 -39.16 -1.75
CA ILE A 198 26.35 -38.35 -0.55
C ILE A 198 27.66 -37.69 -0.10
N TYR A 199 28.78 -38.41 -0.14
CA TYR A 199 30.11 -37.88 0.18
C TYR A 199 30.49 -36.72 -0.77
N HIS A 200 30.36 -36.91 -2.09
CA HIS A 200 30.71 -35.88 -3.06
C HIS A 200 29.85 -34.62 -2.92
N TYR A 201 28.54 -34.77 -2.71
CA TYR A 201 27.63 -33.63 -2.47
C TYR A 201 27.89 -32.92 -1.14
N GLY A 202 28.47 -33.61 -0.15
CA GLY A 202 28.85 -33.01 1.13
C GLY A 202 30.26 -32.43 1.16
N SER A 203 31.16 -32.90 0.28
CA SER A 203 32.59 -32.52 0.27
C SER A 203 32.84 -31.10 -0.15
N GLY A 204 31.95 -30.54 -1.04
CA GLY A 204 32.15 -29.23 -1.67
C GLY A 204 33.24 -29.21 -2.73
N GLU A 205 33.78 -30.34 -3.18
CA GLU A 205 34.89 -30.45 -4.15
C GLU A 205 34.56 -29.73 -5.48
N ASN A 206 33.36 -29.94 -6.01
CA ASN A 206 32.90 -29.26 -7.22
C ASN A 206 31.41 -28.89 -7.08
N PRO A 207 31.08 -27.68 -6.64
CA PRO A 207 29.69 -27.25 -6.39
C PRO A 207 28.85 -27.12 -7.66
N TYR A 208 29.47 -27.16 -8.84
CA TYR A 208 28.77 -27.13 -10.12
C TYR A 208 28.39 -28.52 -10.62
N ARG A 209 29.16 -29.53 -10.27
CA ARG A 209 28.86 -30.95 -10.54
C ARG A 209 28.00 -31.55 -9.42
N TYR A 210 28.40 -31.31 -8.19
CA TYR A 210 27.75 -31.78 -6.98
C TYR A 210 27.03 -30.60 -6.28
N ALA A 211 25.89 -30.24 -6.84
CA ALA A 211 25.16 -29.04 -6.45
C ALA A 211 24.74 -29.06 -4.97
N ASN A 212 24.88 -27.92 -4.31
CA ASN A 212 24.36 -27.65 -2.98
C ASN A 212 23.75 -26.24 -2.98
N VAL A 213 22.55 -26.12 -3.52
CA VAL A 213 21.92 -24.83 -3.86
C VAL A 213 21.10 -24.31 -2.70
N ASN A 214 21.44 -23.10 -2.24
CA ASN A 214 20.63 -22.31 -1.32
C ASN A 214 20.25 -20.98 -1.97
N MET A 215 19.00 -20.86 -2.44
CA MET A 215 18.50 -19.65 -3.09
C MET A 215 18.34 -18.44 -2.14
N TYR A 216 18.42 -18.66 -0.83
CA TYR A 216 18.44 -17.56 0.15
C TYR A 216 19.84 -16.99 0.39
N SER A 217 20.87 -17.54 -0.26
CA SER A 217 22.24 -17.08 -0.08
C SER A 217 22.48 -15.69 -0.69
N SER A 218 23.53 -15.04 -0.22
CA SER A 218 23.99 -13.76 -0.76
C SER A 218 24.50 -13.85 -2.21
N ASP A 219 24.56 -15.05 -2.79
CA ASP A 219 24.90 -15.24 -4.20
C ASP A 219 23.77 -14.77 -5.12
N TYR A 220 22.52 -14.90 -4.69
CA TYR A 220 21.33 -14.61 -5.48
C TYR A 220 20.59 -13.35 -5.03
N ILE A 221 20.64 -13.01 -3.74
CA ILE A 221 19.92 -11.89 -3.16
C ILE A 221 20.86 -10.93 -2.43
N LYS A 222 20.45 -9.67 -2.35
CA LYS A 222 21.16 -8.64 -1.60
C LYS A 222 20.93 -8.82 -0.10
N LYS A 223 21.95 -8.53 0.72
CA LYS A 223 21.78 -8.46 2.19
C LYS A 223 20.84 -7.35 2.63
N ALA A 224 20.79 -6.28 1.84
CA ALA A 224 19.89 -5.14 2.08
C ALA A 224 19.50 -4.50 0.75
N TYR A 225 18.30 -3.88 0.73
CA TYR A 225 17.87 -3.06 -0.40
C TYR A 225 17.30 -1.73 0.11
N ASN A 226 17.40 -0.70 -0.73
CA ASN A 226 17.06 0.67 -0.36
C ASN A 226 15.62 1.00 -0.71
N ARG A 227 14.98 1.80 0.16
CA ARG A 227 13.78 2.58 -0.10
C ARG A 227 14.04 4.02 0.29
N SER A 228 13.69 4.95 -0.61
CA SER A 228 13.81 6.38 -0.38
C SER A 228 12.52 7.07 -0.78
N ASP A 229 12.13 8.08 -0.03
CA ASP A 229 11.03 8.96 -0.36
C ASP A 229 11.37 10.42 -0.05
N VAL A 230 10.80 11.30 -0.85
CA VAL A 230 10.90 12.75 -0.65
C VAL A 230 9.48 13.29 -0.68
N THR A 231 9.14 14.05 0.35
CA THR A 231 7.84 14.72 0.45
C THR A 231 8.07 16.23 0.62
N ALA A 232 7.36 17.03 -0.17
CA ALA A 232 7.24 18.46 0.02
C ALA A 232 5.78 18.80 0.36
N GLU A 233 5.58 19.42 1.51
CA GLU A 233 4.29 19.96 1.95
C GLU A 233 4.34 21.49 1.84
N ILE A 234 3.38 22.09 1.16
CA ILE A 234 3.29 23.53 0.97
C ILE A 234 1.89 23.96 1.38
N SER A 235 1.78 24.85 2.33
CA SER A 235 0.50 25.33 2.82
C SER A 235 0.56 26.80 3.18
N GLY A 236 -0.59 27.44 3.18
CA GLY A 236 -0.72 28.85 3.54
C GLY A 236 -2.04 29.42 3.05
N GLY A 237 -2.19 30.72 3.22
CA GLY A 237 -3.36 31.43 2.75
C GLY A 237 -3.77 32.58 3.64
N ASN A 238 -4.96 33.09 3.40
CA ASN A 238 -5.55 34.19 4.12
C ASN A 238 -7.03 33.88 4.45
N HIS A 239 -7.76 34.84 5.02
CA HIS A 239 -9.16 34.68 5.39
C HIS A 239 -10.11 34.37 4.20
N ARG A 240 -9.70 34.59 2.96
CA ARG A 240 -10.52 34.32 1.75
C ARG A 240 -10.16 33.01 1.07
N ALA A 241 -8.89 32.64 1.11
CA ALA A 241 -8.43 31.41 0.45
C ALA A 241 -7.24 30.83 1.20
N HIS A 242 -7.27 29.55 1.44
CA HIS A 242 -6.11 28.81 1.93
C HIS A 242 -5.97 27.50 1.17
N PHE A 243 -4.74 27.04 1.11
CA PHE A 243 -4.38 25.86 0.33
C PHE A 243 -3.40 24.97 1.07
N TYR A 244 -3.45 23.70 0.71
CA TYR A 244 -2.48 22.67 1.09
C TYR A 244 -2.09 21.90 -0.16
N THR A 245 -0.79 21.71 -0.37
CA THR A 245 -0.24 20.89 -1.45
C THR A 245 0.75 19.89 -0.85
N ASN A 246 0.66 18.64 -1.30
CA ASN A 246 1.62 17.59 -0.95
C ASN A 246 2.16 16.97 -2.24
N ILE A 247 3.48 16.92 -2.37
CA ILE A 247 4.19 16.28 -3.48
C ILE A 247 5.06 15.19 -2.85
N ASN A 248 4.78 13.95 -3.13
CA ASN A 248 5.53 12.81 -2.62
C ASN A 248 6.10 11.98 -3.77
N TYR A 249 7.40 11.77 -3.77
CA TYR A 249 8.09 10.85 -4.66
C TYR A 249 8.69 9.69 -3.86
N LEU A 250 8.39 8.47 -4.27
CA LEU A 250 8.87 7.23 -3.68
C LEU A 250 9.69 6.44 -4.69
N ARG A 251 10.83 5.92 -4.26
CA ARG A 251 11.58 4.89 -4.96
C ARG A 251 11.91 3.75 -4.01
N SER A 252 11.58 2.53 -4.39
CA SER A 252 11.93 1.30 -3.67
C SER A 252 12.62 0.35 -4.63
N ASN A 253 13.83 -0.09 -4.28
CA ASN A 253 14.53 -1.16 -4.97
C ASN A 253 14.01 -2.52 -4.48
N ASP A 254 14.51 -3.60 -5.08
CA ASP A 254 14.18 -4.97 -4.72
C ASP A 254 15.43 -5.72 -4.21
N VAL A 255 15.18 -6.84 -3.55
CA VAL A 255 16.21 -7.68 -2.94
C VAL A 255 17.09 -8.42 -3.96
N PHE A 256 16.62 -8.63 -5.19
CA PHE A 256 17.36 -9.39 -6.20
C PHE A 256 18.57 -8.64 -6.74
N LYS A 257 19.66 -9.39 -7.02
CA LYS A 257 20.88 -8.84 -7.60
C LYS A 257 21.24 -9.44 -8.96
N ILE A 258 20.44 -10.37 -9.49
CA ILE A 258 20.74 -11.15 -10.68
C ILE A 258 20.05 -10.58 -11.93
N GLY A 259 20.78 -10.52 -13.03
CA GLY A 259 20.30 -10.22 -14.39
C GLY A 259 19.28 -9.08 -14.50
N GLU A 260 18.14 -9.38 -15.09
CA GLU A 260 17.02 -8.43 -15.22
C GLU A 260 16.42 -8.03 -13.88
N ALA A 261 16.43 -8.96 -12.91
CA ALA A 261 15.83 -8.74 -11.59
C ALA A 261 16.58 -7.71 -10.72
N LYS A 262 17.84 -7.40 -11.01
CA LYS A 262 18.57 -6.31 -10.33
C LYS A 262 17.92 -4.93 -10.54
N HIS A 263 17.12 -4.79 -11.60
CA HIS A 263 16.38 -3.58 -11.96
C HIS A 263 14.94 -3.57 -11.44
N ASN A 264 14.52 -4.60 -10.70
CA ASN A 264 13.22 -4.64 -10.05
C ASN A 264 13.10 -3.48 -9.07
N GLY A 265 11.88 -2.97 -8.95
CA GLY A 265 11.60 -1.89 -8.03
C GLY A 265 10.33 -1.12 -8.38
N THR A 266 10.00 -0.19 -7.50
CA THR A 266 8.81 0.65 -7.61
C THR A 266 9.22 2.12 -7.60
N ASN A 267 8.60 2.90 -8.48
CA ASN A 267 8.62 4.35 -8.46
C ASN A 267 7.19 4.84 -8.32
N GLY A 268 6.97 5.82 -7.45
CA GLY A 268 5.68 6.43 -7.22
C GLY A 268 5.79 7.95 -7.15
N LEU A 269 4.83 8.64 -7.73
CA LEU A 269 4.66 10.08 -7.61
C LEU A 269 3.21 10.36 -7.24
N ASN A 270 3.01 11.07 -6.14
CA ASN A 270 1.70 11.56 -5.70
C ASN A 270 1.76 13.08 -5.61
N ILE A 271 0.72 13.72 -6.12
CA ILE A 271 0.53 15.17 -5.99
C ILE A 271 -0.91 15.38 -5.54
N ARG A 272 -1.08 16.04 -4.40
CA ARG A 272 -2.38 16.48 -3.87
C ARG A 272 -2.40 17.99 -3.75
N GLY A 273 -3.53 18.58 -4.11
CA GLY A 273 -3.85 19.98 -3.84
C GLY A 273 -5.25 20.09 -3.24
N ASN A 274 -5.37 20.74 -2.09
CA ASN A 274 -6.63 21.06 -1.43
C ASN A 274 -6.71 22.57 -1.31
N VAL A 275 -7.81 23.16 -1.77
CA VAL A 275 -8.06 24.61 -1.72
C VAL A 275 -9.42 24.85 -1.08
N ASP A 276 -9.44 25.73 -0.09
CA ASP A 276 -10.66 26.22 0.56
C ASP A 276 -10.84 27.71 0.24
N LEU A 277 -12.04 28.09 -0.10
CA LEU A 277 -12.41 29.45 -0.52
C LEU A 277 -13.55 29.98 0.34
N THR A 278 -13.39 31.16 0.90
CA THR A 278 -14.48 31.92 1.53
C THR A 278 -14.97 32.96 0.52
N LEU A 279 -16.12 32.66 -0.10
CA LEU A 279 -16.70 33.53 -1.15
C LEU A 279 -17.38 34.75 -0.54
N ASN A 280 -18.05 34.54 0.60
CA ASN A 280 -18.64 35.61 1.43
C ASN A 280 -18.90 35.04 2.85
N ASP A 281 -19.58 35.80 3.72
CA ASP A 281 -19.82 35.48 5.12
C ASP A 281 -20.64 34.21 5.34
N PHE A 282 -21.36 33.72 4.34
CA PHE A 282 -22.25 32.56 4.44
C PHE A 282 -22.00 31.48 3.37
N ILE A 283 -21.08 31.71 2.41
CA ILE A 283 -20.74 30.71 1.39
C ILE A 283 -19.25 30.43 1.42
N THR A 284 -18.92 29.18 1.64
CA THR A 284 -17.56 28.64 1.41
C THR A 284 -17.59 27.57 0.32
N ALA A 285 -16.49 27.42 -0.39
CA ALA A 285 -16.32 26.39 -1.40
C ALA A 285 -14.98 25.68 -1.19
N TYR A 286 -14.86 24.47 -1.70
CA TYR A 286 -13.59 23.78 -1.72
C TYR A 286 -13.38 23.01 -3.02
N VAL A 287 -12.11 22.82 -3.35
CA VAL A 287 -11.67 21.98 -4.46
C VAL A 287 -10.49 21.13 -3.97
N ASN A 288 -10.57 19.83 -4.17
CA ASN A 288 -9.48 18.91 -3.93
C ASN A 288 -9.15 18.17 -5.22
N ALA A 289 -7.88 18.04 -5.51
CA ALA A 289 -7.40 17.25 -6.63
C ALA A 289 -6.22 16.38 -6.20
N LYS A 290 -6.16 15.16 -6.70
CA LYS A 290 -5.02 14.27 -6.51
C LYS A 290 -4.70 13.55 -7.81
N VAL A 291 -3.39 13.45 -8.09
CA VAL A 291 -2.85 12.66 -9.18
C VAL A 291 -1.82 11.69 -8.61
N SER A 292 -1.88 10.43 -9.04
CA SER A 292 -0.92 9.41 -8.64
C SER A 292 -0.41 8.66 -9.87
N PHE A 293 0.90 8.45 -9.91
CA PHE A 293 1.58 7.66 -10.93
C PHE A 293 2.47 6.62 -10.24
N TYR A 294 2.19 5.35 -10.46
CA TYR A 294 3.02 4.27 -9.95
C TYR A 294 3.50 3.38 -11.09
N SER A 295 4.72 2.93 -10.95
CA SER A 295 5.35 2.02 -11.90
C SER A 295 6.18 1.01 -11.13
N ARG A 296 5.83 -0.27 -11.26
CA ARG A 296 6.57 -1.39 -10.66
C ARG A 296 7.13 -2.27 -11.76
N ARG A 297 8.46 -2.40 -11.78
CA ARG A 297 9.16 -3.30 -12.67
C ARG A 297 9.53 -4.60 -11.94
N SER A 298 9.31 -5.72 -12.58
CA SER A 298 9.67 -7.05 -12.08
C SER A 298 10.22 -7.91 -13.22
N ALA A 299 11.23 -8.72 -12.96
CA ALA A 299 11.63 -9.77 -13.89
C ALA A 299 10.47 -10.76 -14.10
N ASN A 300 10.42 -11.39 -15.30
CA ASN A 300 9.38 -12.37 -15.63
C ASN A 300 9.66 -13.77 -15.07
N GLY A 301 10.34 -13.85 -13.94
CA GLY A 301 10.58 -15.11 -13.25
C GLY A 301 9.31 -15.66 -12.60
N SER A 302 9.25 -16.97 -12.47
CA SER A 302 8.29 -17.66 -11.62
C SER A 302 8.53 -17.27 -10.15
N TYR A 303 7.56 -17.57 -9.28
CA TYR A 303 7.60 -17.22 -7.85
C TYR A 303 8.91 -17.66 -7.16
N TYR A 304 9.86 -16.76 -7.06
CA TYR A 304 11.19 -17.02 -6.50
C TYR A 304 11.15 -17.69 -5.12
N TRP A 305 10.36 -17.12 -4.20
CA TRP A 305 10.31 -17.61 -2.83
C TRP A 305 9.65 -18.98 -2.71
N SER A 306 8.65 -19.27 -3.51
CA SER A 306 8.06 -20.60 -3.59
C SER A 306 9.06 -21.60 -4.15
N ALA A 307 9.74 -21.25 -5.23
CA ALA A 307 10.77 -22.10 -5.79
C ALA A 307 11.94 -22.31 -4.83
N ALA A 308 12.41 -21.25 -4.16
CA ALA A 308 13.48 -21.31 -3.17
C ALA A 308 13.17 -22.24 -1.99
N SER A 309 11.89 -22.30 -1.58
CA SER A 309 11.44 -23.16 -0.45
C SER A 309 11.18 -24.61 -0.82
N THR A 310 11.04 -24.92 -2.11
CA THR A 310 10.71 -26.28 -2.59
C THR A 310 11.84 -26.93 -3.41
N LEU A 311 12.87 -26.17 -3.74
CA LEU A 311 14.01 -26.67 -4.51
C LEU A 311 14.77 -27.74 -3.74
N ARG A 312 15.02 -28.89 -4.37
CA ARG A 312 15.95 -29.90 -3.85
C ARG A 312 17.37 -29.37 -4.02
N PRO A 313 18.16 -29.27 -2.95
CA PRO A 313 19.48 -28.61 -3.01
C PRO A 313 20.47 -29.35 -3.91
N ASN A 314 20.32 -30.66 -4.06
CA ASN A 314 21.18 -31.53 -4.86
C ASN A 314 20.73 -31.70 -6.32
N ARG A 315 19.66 -31.01 -6.77
CA ARG A 315 19.07 -31.29 -8.08
C ARG A 315 19.93 -30.79 -9.24
N ILE A 316 20.30 -29.51 -9.21
CA ILE A 316 21.12 -28.90 -10.25
C ILE A 316 21.74 -27.58 -9.75
N SER A 317 23.01 -27.35 -10.05
CA SER A 317 23.60 -26.02 -9.93
C SER A 317 22.99 -25.10 -11.01
N PRO A 318 22.53 -23.87 -10.70
CA PRO A 318 21.92 -23.00 -11.70
C PRO A 318 22.90 -22.51 -12.78
N LEU A 319 24.20 -22.63 -12.54
CA LEU A 319 25.28 -22.10 -13.40
C LEU A 319 26.30 -23.21 -13.72
N ILE A 320 26.90 -23.12 -14.92
CA ILE A 320 27.97 -23.99 -15.40
C ILE A 320 29.16 -23.12 -15.77
N PRO A 321 30.31 -23.23 -15.11
CA PRO A 321 31.49 -22.43 -15.48
C PRO A 321 32.08 -22.87 -16.80
N LEU A 322 32.36 -21.92 -17.68
CA LEU A 322 33.04 -22.16 -18.96
C LEU A 322 34.48 -22.67 -18.77
N SER A 323 35.10 -22.36 -17.64
CA SER A 323 36.45 -22.78 -17.29
C SER A 323 36.62 -24.30 -17.07
N TYR A 324 35.51 -25.03 -16.93
CA TYR A 324 35.56 -26.49 -16.81
C TYR A 324 35.47 -27.19 -18.18
N ILE A 325 35.15 -26.45 -19.27
CA ILE A 325 35.04 -27.00 -20.61
C ILE A 325 36.47 -27.41 -21.06
N ASP A 326 36.63 -28.70 -21.44
CA ASP A 326 37.89 -29.20 -21.99
C ASP A 326 38.27 -28.43 -23.26
N ALA A 327 39.54 -28.12 -23.42
CA ALA A 327 40.01 -27.39 -24.57
C ALA A 327 39.74 -28.09 -25.91
N ASN A 328 39.62 -29.40 -25.87
CA ASN A 328 39.34 -30.26 -27.06
C ASN A 328 37.85 -30.49 -27.31
N ALA A 329 36.97 -29.99 -26.44
CA ALA A 329 35.50 -30.12 -26.61
C ALA A 329 34.97 -29.12 -27.65
N ALA A 330 35.33 -29.27 -28.92
CA ALA A 330 35.01 -28.33 -29.99
C ALA A 330 33.49 -27.98 -30.05
N SER A 331 32.61 -28.98 -29.95
CA SER A 331 31.16 -28.78 -29.98
C SER A 331 30.64 -27.94 -28.80
N ALA A 332 31.28 -28.02 -27.62
CA ALA A 332 30.92 -27.20 -26.48
C ALA A 332 31.38 -25.74 -26.70
N TRP A 333 32.56 -25.52 -27.27
CA TRP A 333 33.03 -24.19 -27.60
C TRP A 333 32.23 -23.52 -28.72
N ASP A 334 31.70 -24.29 -29.68
CA ASP A 334 30.75 -23.78 -30.69
C ASP A 334 29.47 -23.25 -30.02
N LEU A 335 28.98 -23.93 -28.97
CA LEU A 335 27.85 -23.43 -28.19
C LEU A 335 28.18 -22.14 -27.43
N VAL A 336 29.41 -22.02 -26.90
CA VAL A 336 29.88 -20.78 -26.26
C VAL A 336 29.89 -19.62 -27.24
N ALA A 337 30.46 -19.83 -28.44
CA ALA A 337 30.54 -18.81 -29.48
C ALA A 337 29.19 -18.31 -29.98
N ASN A 338 28.15 -19.17 -29.95
CA ASN A 338 26.81 -18.88 -30.44
C ASN A 338 25.78 -18.55 -29.33
N SER A 339 26.18 -18.48 -28.07
CA SER A 339 25.26 -18.16 -26.97
C SER A 339 25.11 -16.66 -26.77
N ASN A 340 23.87 -16.24 -26.52
CA ASN A 340 23.52 -14.84 -26.19
C ASN A 340 23.43 -14.57 -24.67
N ASN A 341 23.42 -15.60 -23.84
CA ASN A 341 23.23 -15.50 -22.39
C ASN A 341 24.37 -16.17 -21.62
N ILE A 342 25.57 -15.57 -21.69
CA ILE A 342 26.68 -15.96 -20.84
C ILE A 342 26.69 -15.04 -19.63
N VAL A 343 26.45 -15.60 -18.45
CA VAL A 343 26.40 -14.87 -17.17
C VAL A 343 27.81 -14.40 -16.81
N ASP A 344 27.98 -13.09 -16.66
CA ASP A 344 29.23 -12.40 -16.32
C ASP A 344 30.42 -12.78 -17.25
N GLY A 345 30.14 -13.27 -18.47
CA GLY A 345 31.14 -13.75 -19.41
C GLY A 345 31.82 -15.07 -18.98
N LYS A 346 31.31 -15.77 -17.97
CA LYS A 346 31.98 -16.91 -17.32
C LYS A 346 31.11 -18.15 -17.17
N TYR A 347 29.78 -18.02 -17.21
CA TYR A 347 28.89 -19.14 -16.89
C TYR A 347 27.77 -19.30 -17.91
N PHE A 348 27.45 -20.53 -18.23
CA PHE A 348 26.16 -20.89 -18.84
C PHE A 348 25.07 -21.06 -17.80
N LEU A 349 23.82 -20.87 -18.21
CA LEU A 349 22.64 -21.25 -17.44
C LEU A 349 22.47 -22.77 -17.53
N ALA A 350 22.38 -23.44 -16.39
CA ALA A 350 22.24 -24.88 -16.36
C ALA A 350 20.78 -25.31 -16.54
N GLY A 351 20.61 -26.48 -17.14
CA GLY A 351 19.31 -27.16 -17.30
C GLY A 351 19.51 -28.65 -17.49
N THR A 352 18.42 -29.38 -17.45
CA THR A 352 18.37 -30.81 -17.73
C THR A 352 17.19 -31.10 -18.64
N GLN A 353 17.07 -32.32 -19.14
CA GLN A 353 15.91 -32.72 -19.94
C GLN A 353 14.59 -32.59 -19.17
N SER A 354 14.60 -32.79 -17.85
CA SER A 354 13.41 -32.64 -17.00
C SER A 354 13.22 -31.20 -16.48
N ASP A 355 14.28 -30.41 -16.45
CA ASP A 355 14.28 -29.03 -15.98
C ASP A 355 14.96 -28.14 -17.02
N MET A 356 14.24 -27.83 -18.10
CA MET A 356 14.76 -27.01 -19.19
C MET A 356 14.89 -25.51 -18.85
N THR A 357 14.50 -25.12 -17.64
CA THR A 357 14.65 -23.78 -17.06
C THR A 357 15.10 -23.89 -15.61
N ASN A 358 15.63 -22.84 -15.05
CA ASN A 358 15.94 -22.77 -13.63
C ASN A 358 15.60 -21.39 -13.06
N VAL A 359 15.40 -21.31 -11.73
CA VAL A 359 14.97 -20.08 -11.06
C VAL A 359 15.93 -18.91 -11.28
N PHE A 360 17.24 -19.18 -11.29
CA PHE A 360 18.23 -18.14 -11.57
C PHE A 360 18.10 -17.61 -13.01
N GLY A 361 17.98 -18.53 -13.99
CA GLY A 361 17.82 -18.19 -15.41
C GLY A 361 16.55 -17.39 -15.67
N ASP A 362 15.45 -17.75 -15.01
CA ASP A 362 14.19 -17.01 -15.08
C ASP A 362 14.37 -15.54 -14.66
N TYR A 363 15.02 -15.31 -13.54
CA TYR A 363 15.28 -13.95 -13.04
C TYR A 363 16.42 -13.24 -13.78
N TYR A 364 17.28 -14.00 -14.44
CA TYR A 364 18.39 -13.46 -15.23
C TYR A 364 18.00 -13.04 -16.63
N ALA A 365 17.27 -13.90 -17.35
CA ALA A 365 17.15 -13.79 -18.82
C ALA A 365 15.72 -13.82 -19.37
N SER A 366 14.67 -14.19 -18.61
CA SER A 366 13.31 -14.34 -19.14
C SER A 366 12.62 -13.02 -19.52
N GLY A 367 13.30 -11.90 -19.35
CA GLY A 367 12.76 -10.57 -19.63
C GLY A 367 12.13 -9.93 -18.39
N TYR A 368 11.26 -8.95 -18.62
CA TYR A 368 10.63 -8.21 -17.52
C TYR A 368 9.23 -7.74 -17.86
N SER A 369 8.47 -7.45 -16.81
CA SER A 369 7.18 -6.77 -16.87
C SER A 369 7.21 -5.47 -16.08
N LYS A 370 6.40 -4.51 -16.51
CA LYS A 370 6.22 -3.22 -15.86
C LYS A 370 4.73 -2.96 -15.69
N ALA A 371 4.25 -3.07 -14.45
CA ALA A 371 2.93 -2.61 -14.08
C ALA A 371 2.93 -1.07 -13.96
N THR A 372 1.92 -0.45 -14.52
CA THR A 372 1.73 1.01 -14.48
C THR A 372 0.32 1.30 -14.00
N ASP A 373 0.22 2.07 -12.92
CA ASP A 373 -1.04 2.51 -12.32
C ASP A 373 -1.08 4.04 -12.35
N ARG A 374 -2.22 4.58 -12.76
CA ARG A 374 -2.46 6.02 -12.78
C ARG A 374 -3.83 6.29 -12.18
N SER A 375 -3.93 7.27 -11.30
CA SER A 375 -5.21 7.71 -10.76
C SER A 375 -5.32 9.22 -10.74
N PHE A 376 -6.52 9.67 -10.98
CA PHE A 376 -6.94 11.06 -10.82
C PHE A 376 -8.17 11.07 -9.92
N GLN A 377 -8.18 11.95 -8.94
CA GLN A 377 -9.29 12.15 -8.01
C GLN A 377 -9.60 13.64 -7.97
N PHE A 378 -10.87 13.98 -8.03
CA PHE A 378 -11.33 15.36 -7.99
C PHE A 378 -12.58 15.46 -7.12
N ASP A 379 -12.59 16.44 -6.22
CA ASP A 379 -13.74 16.80 -5.39
C ASP A 379 -13.97 18.30 -5.47
N ALA A 380 -15.21 18.69 -5.54
CA ALA A 380 -15.62 20.07 -5.36
C ALA A 380 -16.91 20.12 -4.52
N GLY A 381 -17.04 21.15 -3.72
CA GLY A 381 -18.24 21.35 -2.93
C GLY A 381 -18.44 22.79 -2.49
N VAL A 382 -19.64 23.06 -2.07
CA VAL A 382 -20.08 24.35 -1.56
C VAL A 382 -20.79 24.13 -0.24
N ASN A 383 -20.47 24.97 0.75
CA ASN A 383 -21.13 25.01 2.04
C ASN A 383 -21.81 26.37 2.19
N ILE A 384 -23.06 26.35 2.60
CA ILE A 384 -23.91 27.55 2.72
C ILE A 384 -24.44 27.61 4.14
N GLY A 385 -24.05 28.64 4.88
CA GLY A 385 -24.65 28.99 6.17
C GLY A 385 -26.03 29.59 5.95
N LEU A 386 -27.04 29.02 6.59
CA LEU A 386 -28.44 29.44 6.47
C LEU A 386 -28.96 30.07 7.78
N ASP A 387 -28.08 30.63 8.61
CA ASP A 387 -28.39 31.24 9.90
C ASP A 387 -29.44 32.35 9.80
N LYS A 388 -29.53 33.02 8.65
CA LYS A 388 -30.56 34.04 8.37
C LYS A 388 -31.96 33.43 8.22
N VAL A 389 -32.05 32.14 7.87
CA VAL A 389 -33.32 31.41 7.74
C VAL A 389 -33.67 30.75 9.07
N LEU A 390 -32.69 30.04 9.63
CA LEU A 390 -32.80 29.38 10.93
C LEU A 390 -31.39 29.33 11.56
N LYS A 391 -31.24 29.90 12.76
CA LYS A 391 -29.97 29.93 13.47
C LYS A 391 -29.44 28.51 13.67
N GLY A 392 -28.20 28.25 13.22
CA GLY A 392 -27.54 26.97 13.30
C GLY A 392 -27.85 26.02 12.13
N LEU A 393 -28.58 26.48 11.09
CA LEU A 393 -28.81 25.70 9.88
C LEU A 393 -27.71 25.92 8.86
N SER A 394 -27.27 24.85 8.21
CA SER A 394 -26.33 24.91 7.08
C SER A 394 -26.68 23.87 6.00
N PHE A 395 -26.19 24.11 4.79
CA PHE A 395 -26.35 23.20 3.66
C PHE A 395 -24.99 22.95 3.01
N HIS A 396 -24.67 21.71 2.74
CA HIS A 396 -23.41 21.26 2.18
C HIS A 396 -23.63 20.42 0.93
N THR A 397 -22.80 20.64 -0.08
CA THR A 397 -22.80 19.82 -1.30
C THR A 397 -21.43 19.24 -1.56
N ARG A 398 -21.41 18.11 -2.28
CA ARG A 398 -20.18 17.51 -2.83
C ARG A 398 -20.47 16.88 -4.18
N PHE A 399 -19.58 17.13 -5.09
CA PHE A 399 -19.42 16.38 -6.34
C PHE A 399 -18.02 15.79 -6.37
N SER A 400 -17.90 14.52 -6.72
CA SER A 400 -16.61 13.83 -6.84
C SER A 400 -16.57 12.99 -8.10
N VAL A 401 -15.43 13.02 -8.77
CA VAL A 401 -15.13 12.13 -9.89
C VAL A 401 -13.73 11.58 -9.75
N ASP A 402 -13.61 10.26 -9.80
CA ASP A 402 -12.32 9.56 -9.77
C ASP A 402 -12.18 8.74 -11.04
N TYR A 403 -10.99 8.70 -11.57
CA TYR A 403 -10.63 7.86 -12.70
C TYR A 403 -9.28 7.19 -12.44
N SER A 404 -9.20 5.89 -12.67
CA SER A 404 -7.95 5.15 -12.56
C SER A 404 -7.76 4.20 -13.74
N THR A 405 -6.50 4.03 -14.15
CA THR A 405 -6.11 3.07 -15.17
C THR A 405 -4.93 2.24 -14.68
N ALA A 406 -4.96 0.96 -14.98
CA ALA A 406 -3.82 0.06 -14.77
C ALA A 406 -3.56 -0.74 -16.04
N TYR A 407 -2.30 -1.04 -16.31
CA TYR A 407 -1.89 -1.97 -17.36
C TYR A 407 -0.49 -2.52 -17.08
N ILE A 408 -0.19 -3.66 -17.69
CA ILE A 408 1.11 -4.31 -17.61
C ILE A 408 1.72 -4.35 -19.01
N THR A 409 2.93 -3.83 -19.14
CA THR A 409 3.76 -4.04 -20.33
C THR A 409 4.80 -5.11 -20.04
N SER A 410 4.99 -6.07 -20.94
CA SER A 410 5.98 -7.12 -20.75
C SER A 410 6.77 -7.41 -22.02
N TYR A 411 8.03 -7.79 -21.81
CA TYR A 411 8.93 -8.34 -22.80
C TYR A 411 9.27 -9.76 -22.36
N ASN A 412 8.74 -10.75 -23.07
CA ASN A 412 8.91 -12.16 -22.72
C ASN A 412 10.05 -12.75 -23.55
N ASN A 413 11.15 -13.05 -22.91
CA ASN A 413 12.29 -13.70 -23.55
C ASN A 413 12.28 -15.20 -23.23
N SER A 414 12.79 -16.00 -24.14
CA SER A 414 13.27 -17.35 -23.83
C SER A 414 14.78 -17.36 -23.74
N TYR A 415 15.30 -18.33 -23.02
CA TYR A 415 16.74 -18.49 -22.84
C TYR A 415 17.14 -19.96 -22.96
N ALA A 416 18.34 -20.20 -23.50
CA ALA A 416 18.92 -21.52 -23.56
C ALA A 416 19.48 -21.92 -22.19
N THR A 417 19.35 -23.21 -21.87
CA THR A 417 20.04 -23.85 -20.75
C THR A 417 20.87 -25.02 -21.27
N TYR A 418 21.84 -25.43 -20.50
CA TYR A 418 22.79 -26.43 -20.91
C TYR A 418 22.94 -27.51 -19.84
N ALA A 419 23.07 -28.79 -20.23
CA ALA A 419 23.43 -29.89 -19.37
C ALA A 419 24.87 -30.31 -19.67
N PRO A 420 25.78 -30.27 -18.69
CA PRO A 420 27.16 -30.69 -18.87
C PRO A 420 27.32 -32.19 -18.81
N THR A 421 28.14 -32.75 -19.71
CA THR A 421 28.66 -34.10 -19.60
C THR A 421 30.01 -34.01 -18.88
N TRP A 422 30.04 -34.45 -17.64
CA TRP A 422 31.22 -34.43 -16.80
C TRP A 422 32.12 -35.64 -17.04
N SER A 423 33.43 -35.43 -17.01
CA SER A 423 34.46 -36.46 -16.97
C SER A 423 35.51 -36.10 -15.90
N ASN A 424 36.20 -37.10 -15.38
CA ASN A 424 37.32 -36.86 -14.49
C ASN A 424 38.63 -37.24 -15.22
N ASN A 425 39.52 -36.28 -15.33
CA ASN A 425 40.81 -36.46 -15.95
C ASN A 425 41.93 -36.19 -14.92
N GLY A 426 42.54 -37.26 -14.44
CA GLY A 426 43.62 -37.19 -13.46
C GLY A 426 43.25 -36.50 -12.14
N GLY A 427 42.03 -36.74 -11.64
CA GLY A 427 41.49 -36.12 -10.42
C GLY A 427 40.90 -34.73 -10.59
N LYS A 428 40.87 -34.19 -11.84
CA LYS A 428 40.25 -32.92 -12.16
C LYS A 428 38.98 -33.12 -12.96
N ASP A 429 37.89 -32.55 -12.49
CA ASP A 429 36.63 -32.54 -13.24
C ASP A 429 36.73 -31.62 -14.43
N ILE A 430 36.30 -32.11 -15.58
CA ILE A 430 36.20 -31.37 -16.85
C ILE A 430 34.85 -31.64 -17.52
N ILE A 431 34.40 -30.70 -18.35
CA ILE A 431 33.21 -30.85 -19.19
C ILE A 431 33.64 -31.23 -20.59
N VAL A 432 33.29 -32.44 -21.01
CA VAL A 432 33.64 -32.99 -22.33
C VAL A 432 32.55 -32.78 -23.38
N GLY A 433 31.35 -32.35 -22.99
CA GLY A 433 30.24 -32.05 -23.88
C GLY A 433 29.15 -31.27 -23.17
N LEU A 434 28.32 -30.61 -23.97
CA LEU A 434 27.15 -29.84 -23.50
C LEU A 434 25.93 -30.21 -24.34
N THR A 435 24.81 -30.47 -23.69
CA THR A 435 23.51 -30.60 -24.37
C THR A 435 22.72 -29.30 -24.15
N LYS A 436 22.32 -28.67 -25.26
CA LYS A 436 21.53 -27.44 -25.23
C LYS A 436 20.03 -27.78 -25.17
N TYR A 437 19.32 -27.07 -24.29
CA TYR A 437 17.85 -27.05 -24.21
C TYR A 437 17.35 -25.63 -24.43
N ASN A 438 16.22 -25.50 -25.11
CA ASN A 438 15.62 -24.24 -25.50
C ASN A 438 16.52 -23.36 -26.38
N GLU A 439 16.00 -22.22 -26.79
CA GLU A 439 16.71 -21.23 -27.60
C GLU A 439 16.71 -19.87 -26.95
N ASP A 440 17.83 -19.18 -27.12
CA ASP A 440 17.94 -17.77 -26.78
C ASP A 440 17.13 -16.93 -27.76
N LYS A 441 16.02 -16.35 -27.29
CA LYS A 441 15.19 -15.46 -28.10
C LYS A 441 14.79 -14.23 -27.29
N LYS A 442 15.27 -13.07 -27.68
CA LYS A 442 14.79 -11.81 -27.13
C LYS A 442 13.51 -11.40 -27.86
N SER A 443 12.45 -11.13 -27.11
CA SER A 443 11.24 -10.57 -27.68
C SER A 443 11.50 -9.12 -28.07
N GLY A 444 11.36 -8.81 -29.38
CA GLY A 444 11.33 -7.44 -29.87
C GLY A 444 9.95 -6.79 -29.70
N VAL A 445 8.94 -7.55 -29.25
CA VAL A 445 7.54 -7.13 -29.16
C VAL A 445 7.18 -6.87 -27.71
N GLN A 446 6.65 -5.68 -27.46
CA GLN A 446 6.02 -5.34 -26.19
C GLN A 446 4.60 -5.89 -26.14
N ASN A 447 4.33 -6.73 -25.14
CA ASN A 447 2.98 -7.20 -24.87
C ASN A 447 2.31 -6.28 -23.87
N ILE A 448 1.03 -5.97 -24.08
CA ILE A 448 0.21 -5.22 -23.15
C ILE A 448 -0.89 -6.15 -22.64
N SER A 449 -1.03 -6.24 -21.34
CA SER A 449 -2.02 -7.08 -20.67
C SER A 449 -2.54 -6.40 -19.41
N GLY A 450 -3.59 -6.98 -18.81
CA GLY A 450 -4.14 -6.48 -17.55
C GLY A 450 -4.65 -5.03 -17.63
N SER A 451 -5.01 -4.57 -18.83
CA SER A 451 -5.57 -3.23 -19.00
C SER A 451 -6.93 -3.14 -18.31
N SER A 452 -7.04 -2.22 -17.40
CA SER A 452 -8.28 -1.94 -16.68
C SER A 452 -8.44 -0.44 -16.47
N ASP A 453 -9.67 0.01 -16.44
CA ASP A 453 -10.06 1.34 -16.01
C ASP A 453 -11.22 1.26 -15.02
N ASN A 454 -11.26 2.22 -14.13
CA ASN A 454 -12.31 2.38 -13.14
C ASN A 454 -12.68 3.85 -13.06
N GLN A 455 -13.98 4.11 -13.10
CA GLN A 455 -14.54 5.44 -12.93
C GLN A 455 -15.53 5.42 -11.77
N THR A 456 -15.41 6.38 -10.87
CA THR A 456 -16.34 6.60 -9.77
C THR A 456 -16.90 8.02 -9.85
N VAL A 457 -18.21 8.15 -9.71
CA VAL A 457 -18.90 9.44 -9.59
C VAL A 457 -19.71 9.42 -8.32
N LEU A 458 -19.61 10.47 -7.53
CA LEU A 458 -20.41 10.65 -6.32
C LEU A 458 -20.98 12.07 -6.29
N PHE A 459 -22.24 12.16 -5.91
CA PHE A 459 -22.89 13.41 -5.58
C PHE A 459 -23.58 13.29 -4.22
N SER A 460 -23.48 14.32 -3.37
CA SER A 460 -24.20 14.36 -2.11
C SER A 460 -24.61 15.78 -1.75
N GLY A 461 -25.74 15.86 -1.03
CA GLY A 461 -26.22 17.09 -0.41
C GLY A 461 -26.63 16.77 1.03
N GLN A 462 -26.36 17.68 1.95
CA GLN A 462 -26.62 17.53 3.38
C GLN A 462 -27.10 18.83 3.98
N PHE A 463 -28.18 18.76 4.75
CA PHE A 463 -28.58 19.80 5.69
C PHE A 463 -28.12 19.41 7.07
N ASP A 464 -27.50 20.35 7.77
CA ASP A 464 -27.13 20.23 9.18
C ASP A 464 -27.80 21.35 9.96
N TYR A 465 -28.31 21.01 11.12
CA TYR A 465 -28.83 21.93 12.11
C TYR A 465 -28.17 21.65 13.45
N GLU A 466 -27.65 22.67 14.09
CA GLU A 466 -27.04 22.57 15.42
C GLU A 466 -27.34 23.82 16.22
N ASN A 467 -27.96 23.65 17.39
CA ASN A 467 -28.27 24.76 18.28
C ASN A 467 -28.34 24.29 19.74
N THR A 468 -27.98 25.19 20.65
CA THR A 468 -28.12 25.01 22.09
C THR A 468 -29.16 25.96 22.64
N PHE A 469 -30.14 25.43 23.34
CA PHE A 469 -31.23 26.16 23.95
C PHE A 469 -31.04 26.21 25.47
N ASN A 470 -31.22 27.38 26.04
CA ASN A 470 -31.10 27.63 27.49
C ASN A 470 -29.79 27.10 28.13
N ASP A 471 -28.71 27.05 27.36
CA ASP A 471 -27.37 26.55 27.73
C ASP A 471 -27.30 25.05 28.13
N ASP A 472 -28.45 24.41 28.28
CA ASP A 472 -28.60 23.03 28.78
C ASP A 472 -28.98 22.00 27.70
N HIS A 473 -29.69 22.43 26.67
CA HIS A 473 -30.29 21.55 25.67
C HIS A 473 -29.59 21.70 24.32
N HIS A 474 -28.75 20.78 23.98
CA HIS A 474 -28.07 20.75 22.69
C HIS A 474 -28.79 19.81 21.72
N LEU A 475 -29.19 20.34 20.58
CA LEU A 475 -29.88 19.61 19.51
C LEU A 475 -29.04 19.67 18.23
N ALA A 476 -28.74 18.52 17.66
CA ALA A 476 -28.10 18.37 16.38
C ALA A 476 -28.96 17.51 15.45
N ALA A 477 -29.26 17.98 14.25
CA ALA A 477 -30.02 17.23 13.25
C ALA A 477 -29.27 17.24 11.91
N MET A 478 -29.36 16.16 11.18
CA MET A 478 -28.76 16.01 9.86
C MET A 478 -29.72 15.30 8.92
N LEU A 479 -29.82 15.77 7.70
CA LEU A 479 -30.49 15.10 6.59
C LEU A 479 -29.51 15.02 5.41
N ILE A 480 -29.15 13.82 4.97
CA ILE A 480 -28.20 13.60 3.88
C ILE A 480 -28.84 12.79 2.75
N ALA A 481 -28.63 13.24 1.52
CA ALA A 481 -28.90 12.49 0.32
C ALA A 481 -27.61 12.29 -0.47
N SER A 482 -27.30 11.07 -0.86
CA SER A 482 -26.10 10.76 -1.63
C SER A 482 -26.36 9.75 -2.73
N GLY A 483 -25.73 9.97 -3.89
CA GLY A 483 -25.71 9.06 -5.02
C GLY A 483 -24.27 8.68 -5.38
N TYR A 484 -24.06 7.40 -5.63
CA TYR A 484 -22.76 6.82 -5.98
C TYR A 484 -22.92 5.90 -7.18
N GLN A 485 -22.03 6.05 -8.15
CA GLN A 485 -21.96 5.17 -9.30
C GLN A 485 -20.50 4.81 -9.58
N GLN A 486 -20.26 3.53 -9.82
CA GLN A 486 -18.94 3.00 -10.19
C GLN A 486 -19.06 2.10 -11.42
N SER A 487 -18.12 2.28 -12.36
CA SER A 487 -17.97 1.43 -13.54
C SER A 487 -16.55 0.89 -13.63
N TYR A 488 -16.42 -0.37 -14.01
CA TYR A 488 -15.14 -1.03 -14.28
C TYR A 488 -15.08 -1.45 -15.74
N SER A 489 -13.90 -1.42 -16.33
CA SER A 489 -13.66 -2.03 -17.64
C SER A 489 -13.94 -3.54 -17.58
N GLY A 490 -14.60 -4.05 -18.61
CA GLY A 490 -14.99 -5.46 -18.68
C GLY A 490 -16.29 -5.81 -17.95
N GLU A 491 -16.87 -4.90 -17.17
CA GLU A 491 -18.17 -5.08 -16.54
C GLU A 491 -19.26 -4.31 -17.31
N TYR A 492 -20.31 -5.03 -17.71
CA TYR A 492 -21.43 -4.42 -18.43
C TYR A 492 -22.30 -3.56 -17.50
N HIS A 493 -22.50 -4.00 -16.24
CA HIS A 493 -23.35 -3.32 -15.29
C HIS A 493 -22.58 -2.44 -14.33
N LYS A 494 -22.97 -1.16 -14.25
CA LYS A 494 -22.46 -0.23 -13.24
C LYS A 494 -23.01 -0.54 -11.87
N THR A 495 -22.18 -0.39 -10.85
CA THR A 495 -22.66 -0.42 -9.46
C THR A 495 -23.19 0.96 -9.09
N SER A 496 -24.46 1.06 -8.71
CA SER A 496 -25.09 2.32 -8.33
C SER A 496 -25.85 2.15 -7.03
N ASN A 497 -25.70 3.12 -6.13
CA ASN A 497 -26.40 3.18 -4.86
C ASN A 497 -26.90 4.61 -4.62
N VAL A 498 -28.06 4.71 -4.00
CA VAL A 498 -28.61 5.97 -3.48
C VAL A 498 -28.93 5.77 -2.01
N ASN A 499 -28.60 6.75 -1.20
CA ASN A 499 -28.86 6.76 0.23
C ASN A 499 -29.55 8.06 0.63
N LEU A 500 -30.60 7.95 1.44
CA LEU A 500 -31.23 9.06 2.14
C LEU A 500 -31.15 8.76 3.63
N GLY A 501 -30.36 9.53 4.38
CA GLY A 501 -30.11 9.34 5.80
C GLY A 501 -30.57 10.53 6.62
N MET A 502 -31.06 10.26 7.83
CA MET A 502 -31.44 11.25 8.82
C MET A 502 -30.80 10.88 10.16
N GLN A 503 -30.28 11.87 10.86
CA GLN A 503 -29.79 11.73 12.23
C GLN A 503 -30.35 12.85 13.08
N LEU A 504 -30.72 12.53 14.32
CA LEU A 504 -31.18 13.46 15.33
C LEU A 504 -30.44 13.14 16.62
N GLY A 505 -29.58 14.02 17.05
CA GLY A 505 -28.81 13.93 18.30
C GLY A 505 -29.31 14.96 19.30
N TYR A 506 -29.48 14.52 20.53
CA TYR A 506 -29.88 15.36 21.65
C TYR A 506 -28.93 15.13 22.83
N ASN A 507 -28.52 16.22 23.47
CA ASN A 507 -27.67 16.20 24.63
C ASN A 507 -28.24 17.16 25.69
N PHE A 508 -28.42 16.69 26.91
CA PHE A 508 -28.84 17.49 28.04
C PHE A 508 -27.69 17.64 29.04
N ARG A 509 -27.25 18.89 29.24
CA ARG A 509 -26.18 19.29 30.18
C ARG A 509 -24.86 18.54 30.03
N ASN A 510 -24.56 18.04 28.83
CA ASN A 510 -23.43 17.15 28.59
C ASN A 510 -23.38 15.93 29.52
N LYS A 511 -24.56 15.47 29.99
CA LYS A 511 -24.73 14.31 30.86
C LYS A 511 -25.50 13.19 30.19
N TYR A 512 -26.65 13.52 29.60
CA TYR A 512 -27.55 12.55 28.99
C TYR A 512 -27.60 12.76 27.50
N TYR A 513 -27.41 11.70 26.76
CA TYR A 513 -27.34 11.73 25.32
C TYR A 513 -28.33 10.75 24.70
N ALA A 514 -28.97 11.16 23.65
CA ALA A 514 -29.80 10.31 22.80
C ALA A 514 -29.52 10.63 21.34
N ASP A 515 -29.22 9.63 20.54
CA ASP A 515 -29.02 9.75 19.10
C ASP A 515 -29.92 8.77 18.38
N PHE A 516 -30.77 9.28 17.50
CA PHE A 516 -31.64 8.51 16.62
C PHE A 516 -31.12 8.68 15.18
N GLY A 517 -30.93 7.57 14.47
CA GLY A 517 -30.55 7.55 13.08
C GLY A 517 -31.50 6.68 12.26
N GLY A 518 -31.69 7.04 11.01
CA GLY A 518 -32.46 6.23 10.06
C GLY A 518 -31.96 6.45 8.64
N ALA A 519 -31.86 5.39 7.86
CA ALA A 519 -31.52 5.47 6.45
C ALA A 519 -32.47 4.68 5.57
N VAL A 520 -32.89 5.28 4.47
CA VAL A 520 -33.52 4.59 3.35
C VAL A 520 -32.47 4.37 2.28
N ILE A 521 -32.17 3.13 2.01
CA ILE A 521 -31.12 2.69 1.12
C ILE A 521 -31.73 2.08 -0.12
N HIS A 522 -31.33 2.55 -1.30
CA HIS A 522 -31.76 2.00 -2.59
C HIS A 522 -30.60 1.28 -3.28
N SER A 523 -30.83 0.03 -3.70
CA SER A 523 -29.89 -0.74 -4.51
C SER A 523 -30.49 -1.14 -5.84
N ALA A 524 -29.89 -0.68 -6.93
CA ALA A 524 -30.31 -1.05 -8.29
C ALA A 524 -30.06 -2.54 -8.63
N LYS A 525 -29.23 -3.24 -7.83
CA LYS A 525 -28.93 -4.67 -8.01
C LYS A 525 -30.07 -5.61 -7.65
N LEU A 526 -31.03 -5.12 -6.86
CA LEU A 526 -32.15 -5.93 -6.40
C LEU A 526 -33.35 -5.82 -7.35
N ALA A 527 -34.22 -6.84 -7.32
CA ALA A 527 -35.43 -6.88 -8.14
C ALA A 527 -36.38 -5.70 -7.81
N PRO A 528 -37.15 -5.22 -8.79
CA PRO A 528 -38.22 -4.23 -8.51
C PRO A 528 -39.12 -4.68 -7.36
N GLY A 529 -39.44 -3.75 -6.46
CA GLY A 529 -40.20 -4.04 -5.23
C GLY A 529 -39.36 -4.43 -4.01
N HIS A 530 -38.11 -4.85 -4.20
CA HIS A 530 -37.18 -5.22 -3.12
C HIS A 530 -35.92 -4.32 -3.07
N ARG A 531 -35.93 -3.18 -3.75
CA ARG A 531 -34.75 -2.30 -3.92
C ARG A 531 -34.50 -1.40 -2.73
N ASN A 532 -35.45 -1.19 -1.86
CA ASN A 532 -35.35 -0.27 -0.74
C ASN A 532 -35.28 -1.05 0.58
N ALA A 533 -34.44 -0.59 1.47
CA ALA A 533 -34.36 -1.04 2.85
C ALA A 533 -34.34 0.17 3.79
N PHE A 534 -34.97 0.05 4.96
CA PHE A 534 -34.88 1.03 6.03
C PHE A 534 -34.00 0.47 7.14
N SER A 535 -33.05 1.26 7.58
CA SER A 535 -32.08 0.90 8.65
C SER A 535 -32.18 1.94 9.77
N PRO A 536 -32.93 1.66 10.85
CA PRO A 536 -32.98 2.54 12.02
C PRO A 536 -31.84 2.24 12.98
N SER A 537 -31.43 3.25 13.77
CA SER A 537 -30.49 3.11 14.89
C SER A 537 -30.90 4.03 16.04
N LEU A 538 -30.68 3.57 17.27
CA LEU A 538 -30.86 4.36 18.49
C LEU A 538 -29.63 4.14 19.38
N THR A 539 -29.07 5.21 19.84
CA THR A 539 -27.96 5.17 20.81
C THR A 539 -28.30 6.06 21.99
N LEU A 540 -28.12 5.54 23.19
CA LEU A 540 -28.27 6.29 24.45
C LEU A 540 -26.92 6.35 25.14
N GLY A 541 -26.61 7.49 25.74
CA GLY A 541 -25.37 7.70 26.48
C GLY A 541 -25.62 8.44 27.82
N TRP A 542 -24.86 8.08 28.82
CA TRP A 542 -24.83 8.75 30.10
C TRP A 542 -23.37 8.99 30.51
N LYS A 543 -22.99 10.25 30.65
CA LYS A 543 -21.66 10.63 31.13
C LYS A 543 -21.68 10.78 32.65
N LEU A 544 -21.31 9.70 33.32
CA LEU A 544 -21.33 9.61 34.78
C LEU A 544 -20.38 10.61 35.45
N SER A 545 -19.22 10.87 34.83
CA SER A 545 -18.22 11.83 35.35
C SER A 545 -18.77 13.26 35.55
N ASN A 546 -19.80 13.62 34.76
CA ASN A 546 -20.42 14.95 34.86
C ASN A 546 -21.53 15.04 35.94
N GLU A 547 -21.81 13.94 36.65
CA GLU A 547 -22.80 13.97 37.74
C GLU A 547 -22.20 14.58 39.03
N SER A 548 -23.03 15.35 39.73
CA SER A 548 -22.59 16.07 40.90
C SER A 548 -22.05 15.18 42.03
N PHE A 549 -22.46 13.91 42.07
CA PHE A 549 -21.96 12.95 43.06
C PHE A 549 -20.58 12.36 42.69
N LEU A 550 -20.08 12.58 41.48
CA LEU A 550 -18.76 12.15 41.00
C LEU A 550 -17.80 13.32 40.71
N GLU A 551 -18.29 14.56 40.74
CA GLU A 551 -17.53 15.77 40.36
C GLU A 551 -16.20 15.94 41.10
N ASN A 552 -16.07 15.38 42.30
CA ASN A 552 -14.86 15.40 43.11
C ASN A 552 -14.28 14.00 43.37
N SER A 553 -14.60 13.04 42.53
CA SER A 553 -14.11 11.66 42.67
C SER A 553 -12.63 11.58 42.27
N PRO A 554 -11.71 11.13 43.16
CA PRO A 554 -10.30 10.95 42.77
C PRO A 554 -10.06 9.68 41.93
N VAL A 555 -11.09 8.90 41.63
CA VAL A 555 -11.01 7.58 40.99
C VAL A 555 -11.67 7.57 39.59
N VAL A 556 -12.60 8.49 39.36
CA VAL A 556 -13.32 8.60 38.09
C VAL A 556 -12.79 9.85 37.37
N ASP A 557 -11.90 9.61 36.41
CA ASP A 557 -11.49 10.57 35.39
C ASP A 557 -12.34 10.38 34.13
N GLU A 558 -12.29 11.29 33.19
CA GLU A 558 -13.14 11.25 31.98
C GLU A 558 -13.15 9.91 31.22
#